data_bf547212a6bbf3ae0430b10d67896122
#
_entry.id   bf547212a6bbf3ae0430b10d67896122
#
_cell.length_a   1.000
_cell.length_b   1.000
_cell.length_c   1.000
_cell.angle_alpha   90.00
_cell.angle_beta   90.00
_cell.angle_gamma   90.00
#
_symmetry.space_group_name_H-M   'P 1'
#
loop_
_entity.id
_entity.type
_entity.pdbx_description
1 polymer ?
#
loop_
_entity_poly.entity_id
_entity_poly.type
_entity_poly.pdbx_seq_one_letter_code
_entity_poly.pdbx_strand_id
1 'polypeptide(L)'
;MDADTRIRTPGDLLSFERHMAGTPLPPGATVGDFKRIPKSTQIKVDQIEIVPTGSSGVIVFAHTLAMDGITAYGWTSTRNFVGKFVNETLGTVPPSPAADKKGPNAAWVKGKFSRQLTLVKIVDIKLEIEHIAEDTLAPYLDLAAAGGVAGVEVAINSGFRSYPEQQRLYDGYRKGVPGFNLAAKPGSSQHQNGIAFDIAVPGGAGNPTYDWLTEHAPRHGFVRTVNKEPWHWEYDKAKAAVAVAAHTFKESNVIV
;
A
#
# COMPACT_ATOMS: atom_id res chain seq x y z
N MET A 1 -7.05 -17.91 -8.16
CA MET A 1 -7.45 -17.13 -9.35
C MET A 1 -8.76 -17.65 -9.88
N ASP A 2 -9.67 -16.78 -10.32
CA ASP A 2 -11.07 -17.14 -10.62
C ASP A 2 -11.29 -17.64 -12.06
N ALA A 3 -10.38 -17.34 -12.94
CA ALA A 3 -10.37 -17.78 -14.32
C ALA A 3 -8.94 -18.02 -14.77
N ASP A 4 -8.77 -18.62 -15.94
CA ASP A 4 -7.46 -18.63 -16.59
C ASP A 4 -6.97 -17.18 -16.72
N THR A 5 -5.95 -16.84 -15.98
CA THR A 5 -5.45 -15.48 -15.94
C THR A 5 -4.31 -15.31 -16.94
N ARG A 6 -4.43 -14.30 -17.77
CA ARG A 6 -3.32 -13.87 -18.61
C ARG A 6 -2.34 -13.06 -17.77
N ILE A 7 -1.14 -13.56 -17.66
CA ILE A 7 -0.03 -12.86 -17.01
C ILE A 7 0.92 -12.37 -18.08
N ARG A 8 1.39 -11.18 -17.87
CA ARG A 8 2.38 -10.55 -18.72
C ARG A 8 3.77 -10.81 -18.21
N THR A 9 4.62 -11.28 -19.08
CA THR A 9 6.05 -11.38 -18.80
C THR A 9 6.71 -10.00 -18.80
N PRO A 10 7.86 -9.86 -18.16
CA PRO A 10 8.39 -8.61 -17.67
C PRO A 10 8.60 -7.62 -18.79
N GLY A 11 7.68 -6.76 -18.92
CA GLY A 11 7.84 -5.47 -19.54
C GLY A 11 7.51 -4.46 -18.47
N ASP A 12 7.95 -3.31 -18.66
CA ASP A 12 7.56 -2.16 -17.90
C ASP A 12 6.03 -2.07 -17.88
N LEU A 13 5.42 -2.17 -16.68
CA LEU A 13 3.98 -2.07 -16.52
C LEU A 13 3.44 -0.75 -17.10
N LEU A 14 4.19 0.33 -16.96
CA LEU A 14 3.84 1.63 -17.52
C LEU A 14 3.78 1.61 -19.05
N SER A 15 4.68 0.90 -19.72
CA SER A 15 4.65 0.73 -21.18
C SER A 15 3.42 -0.03 -21.62
N PHE A 16 3.00 -1.03 -20.86
CA PHE A 16 1.76 -1.76 -21.12
C PHE A 16 0.52 -0.89 -20.91
N GLU A 17 0.43 -0.15 -19.81
CA GLU A 17 -0.67 0.76 -19.51
C GLU A 17 -0.84 1.80 -20.62
N ARG A 18 0.25 2.38 -21.08
CA ARG A 18 0.24 3.30 -22.21
C ARG A 18 -0.28 2.65 -23.48
N HIS A 19 0.09 1.40 -23.74
CA HIS A 19 -0.41 0.65 -24.89
C HIS A 19 -1.92 0.39 -24.77
N MET A 20 -2.42 -0.04 -23.61
CA MET A 20 -3.85 -0.22 -23.37
C MET A 20 -4.65 1.06 -23.45
N ALA A 21 -4.03 2.19 -23.12
CA ALA A 21 -4.61 3.52 -23.29
C ALA A 21 -4.54 4.06 -24.74
N GLY A 22 -4.06 3.24 -25.69
CA GLY A 22 -3.93 3.61 -27.10
C GLY A 22 -2.66 4.42 -27.43
N THR A 23 -1.73 4.54 -26.50
CA THR A 23 -0.43 5.17 -26.75
C THR A 23 0.50 4.18 -27.44
N PRO A 24 1.13 4.52 -28.57
CA PRO A 24 2.09 3.64 -29.23
C PRO A 24 3.26 3.29 -28.30
N LEU A 25 3.67 2.03 -28.31
CA LEU A 25 4.87 1.62 -27.61
C LEU A 25 6.10 2.35 -28.18
N PRO A 26 7.10 2.64 -27.35
CA PRO A 26 8.38 3.15 -27.82
C PRO A 26 8.99 2.22 -28.88
N PRO A 27 9.79 2.75 -29.83
CA PRO A 27 10.47 1.92 -30.82
C PRO A 27 11.30 0.82 -30.14
N GLY A 28 11.08 -0.43 -30.55
CA GLY A 28 11.76 -1.60 -30.00
C GLY A 28 11.14 -2.21 -28.74
N ALA A 29 10.12 -1.61 -28.16
CA ALA A 29 9.35 -2.24 -27.10
C ALA A 29 8.33 -3.22 -27.69
N THR A 30 8.33 -4.44 -27.19
CA THR A 30 7.33 -5.46 -27.53
C THR A 30 6.36 -5.62 -26.38
N VAL A 31 5.07 -5.81 -26.69
CA VAL A 31 4.14 -6.32 -25.70
C VAL A 31 4.62 -7.72 -25.35
N GLY A 32 5.01 -7.92 -24.09
CA GLY A 32 5.51 -9.21 -23.64
C GLY A 32 4.51 -10.33 -23.88
N ASP A 33 5.00 -11.53 -24.05
CA ASP A 33 4.18 -12.70 -24.26
C ASP A 33 3.25 -12.92 -23.07
N PHE A 34 1.98 -13.21 -23.37
CA PHE A 34 1.01 -13.59 -22.36
C PHE A 34 1.22 -15.04 -21.97
N LYS A 35 1.41 -15.29 -20.68
CA LYS A 35 1.31 -16.63 -20.13
C LYS A 35 -0.09 -16.83 -19.52
N ARG A 36 -0.63 -18.01 -19.69
CA ARG A 36 -1.85 -18.42 -18.97
C ARG A 36 -1.47 -19.12 -17.69
N ILE A 37 -2.03 -18.65 -16.59
CA ILE A 37 -1.97 -19.38 -15.32
C ILE A 37 -3.33 -20.05 -15.13
N PRO A 38 -3.34 -21.38 -14.91
CA PRO A 38 -4.59 -22.11 -14.73
C PRO A 38 -5.40 -21.57 -13.54
N LYS A 39 -6.70 -21.71 -13.65
CA LYS A 39 -7.63 -21.40 -12.55
C LYS A 39 -7.18 -22.15 -11.27
N SER A 40 -7.36 -21.51 -10.13
CA SER A 40 -7.02 -22.04 -8.81
C SER A 40 -5.53 -22.28 -8.55
N THR A 41 -4.63 -21.81 -9.42
CA THR A 41 -3.21 -21.81 -9.15
C THR A 41 -2.90 -20.90 -7.96
N GLN A 42 -2.19 -21.40 -6.98
CA GLN A 42 -1.64 -20.59 -5.89
C GLN A 42 -0.40 -19.84 -6.39
N ILE A 43 -0.30 -18.60 -6.03
CA ILE A 43 0.80 -17.72 -6.43
C ILE A 43 1.27 -16.89 -5.24
N LYS A 44 2.51 -16.44 -5.31
CA LYS A 44 3.05 -15.42 -4.42
C LYS A 44 2.98 -14.05 -5.09
N VAL A 45 2.83 -13.02 -4.30
CA VAL A 45 2.87 -11.63 -4.72
C VAL A 45 4.04 -10.96 -4.03
N ASP A 46 4.94 -10.35 -4.79
CA ASP A 46 6.13 -9.70 -4.26
C ASP A 46 6.15 -8.19 -4.51
N GLN A 47 5.31 -7.71 -5.42
CA GLN A 47 5.17 -6.28 -5.71
C GLN A 47 3.74 -5.95 -6.12
N ILE A 48 3.31 -4.73 -5.82
CA ILE A 48 2.00 -4.20 -6.18
C ILE A 48 2.16 -2.83 -6.78
N GLU A 49 1.40 -2.56 -7.83
CA GLU A 49 1.29 -1.25 -8.46
C GLU A 49 -0.17 -0.83 -8.53
N ILE A 50 -0.42 0.43 -8.19
CA ILE A 50 -1.73 1.05 -8.33
C ILE A 50 -1.67 2.00 -9.52
N VAL A 51 -2.44 1.70 -10.55
CA VAL A 51 -2.42 2.47 -11.79
C VAL A 51 -3.74 3.22 -11.93
N PRO A 52 -3.71 4.56 -11.95
CA PRO A 52 -4.89 5.37 -12.24
C PRO A 52 -5.43 5.08 -13.65
N THR A 53 -6.73 4.87 -13.78
CA THR A 53 -7.37 4.67 -15.08
C THR A 53 -8.31 5.82 -15.41
N GLY A 54 -7.87 6.78 -16.19
CA GLY A 54 -8.73 7.86 -16.72
C GLY A 54 -9.40 8.68 -15.62
N SER A 55 -10.69 8.98 -15.80
CA SER A 55 -11.38 9.99 -15.01
C SER A 55 -11.88 9.56 -13.63
N SER A 56 -11.78 8.30 -13.24
CA SER A 56 -12.39 7.88 -11.96
C SER A 56 -12.09 6.46 -11.49
N GLY A 57 -11.02 5.83 -11.91
CA GLY A 57 -10.75 4.47 -11.47
C GLY A 57 -9.29 4.15 -11.25
N VAL A 58 -9.03 3.12 -10.46
CA VAL A 58 -7.71 2.52 -10.33
C VAL A 58 -7.75 1.05 -10.71
N ILE A 59 -6.67 0.58 -11.27
CA ILE A 59 -6.40 -0.85 -11.38
C ILE A 59 -5.21 -1.15 -10.49
N VAL A 60 -5.39 -2.10 -9.60
CA VAL A 60 -4.29 -2.63 -8.79
C VAL A 60 -3.71 -3.83 -9.52
N PHE A 61 -2.43 -3.76 -9.82
CA PHE A 61 -1.67 -4.85 -10.41
C PHE A 61 -0.79 -5.49 -9.36
N ALA A 62 -0.60 -6.79 -9.47
CA ALA A 62 0.33 -7.53 -8.65
C ALA A 62 1.38 -8.22 -9.53
N HIS A 63 2.65 -8.07 -9.19
CA HIS A 63 3.70 -8.91 -9.71
C HIS A 63 3.65 -10.26 -9.02
N THR A 64 3.62 -11.32 -9.80
CA THR A 64 3.32 -12.66 -9.32
C THR A 64 4.46 -13.63 -9.56
N LEU A 65 4.70 -14.46 -8.57
CA LEU A 65 5.69 -15.52 -8.58
C LEU A 65 5.00 -16.88 -8.41
N ALA A 66 5.66 -17.91 -8.88
CA ALA A 66 5.33 -19.28 -8.48
C ALA A 66 5.55 -19.47 -6.98
N MET A 67 5.02 -20.56 -6.42
CA MET A 67 5.17 -20.86 -4.99
C MET A 67 6.64 -21.14 -4.58
N ASP A 68 7.54 -21.38 -5.54
CA ASP A 68 8.98 -21.47 -5.29
C ASP A 68 9.60 -20.09 -4.91
N GLY A 69 8.88 -18.99 -5.16
CA GLY A 69 9.33 -17.64 -4.85
C GLY A 69 10.44 -17.12 -5.77
N ILE A 70 10.78 -17.84 -6.83
CA ILE A 70 11.88 -17.51 -7.76
C ILE A 70 11.35 -17.33 -9.18
N THR A 71 10.45 -18.21 -9.61
CA THR A 71 9.92 -18.18 -10.97
C THR A 71 8.89 -17.07 -11.12
N ALA A 72 9.26 -16.01 -11.83
CA ALA A 72 8.36 -14.90 -12.12
C ALA A 72 7.32 -15.31 -13.17
N TYR A 73 6.06 -15.05 -12.86
CA TYR A 73 4.97 -15.11 -13.85
C TYR A 73 4.76 -13.76 -14.52
N GLY A 74 4.94 -12.67 -13.80
CA GLY A 74 4.75 -11.29 -14.26
C GLY A 74 3.53 -10.60 -13.64
N TRP A 75 3.10 -9.52 -14.26
CA TRP A 75 2.05 -8.65 -13.73
C TRP A 75 0.64 -9.09 -14.14
N THR A 76 -0.29 -9.03 -13.20
CA THR A 76 -1.72 -9.25 -13.44
C THR A 76 -2.57 -8.36 -12.55
N SER A 77 -3.79 -8.03 -13.01
CA SER A 77 -4.74 -7.30 -12.16
C SER A 77 -5.16 -8.14 -10.96
N THR A 78 -5.23 -7.51 -9.80
CA THR A 78 -5.73 -8.15 -8.57
C THR A 78 -7.19 -8.60 -8.67
N ARG A 79 -7.96 -8.06 -9.62
CA ARG A 79 -9.31 -8.52 -9.95
C ARG A 79 -9.38 -9.97 -10.44
N ASN A 80 -8.24 -10.53 -10.85
CA ASN A 80 -8.12 -11.93 -11.26
C ASN A 80 -7.89 -12.89 -10.08
N PHE A 81 -7.75 -12.37 -8.87
CA PHE A 81 -7.56 -13.18 -7.68
C PHE A 81 -8.90 -13.52 -7.04
N VAL A 82 -8.98 -14.75 -6.53
CA VAL A 82 -10.13 -15.24 -5.76
C VAL A 82 -9.63 -15.70 -4.41
N GLY A 83 -10.38 -15.41 -3.39
CA GLY A 83 -10.07 -15.79 -2.03
C GLY A 83 -9.33 -14.70 -1.27
N LYS A 84 -8.92 -15.05 -0.06
CA LYS A 84 -8.16 -14.14 0.79
C LYS A 84 -6.68 -14.26 0.49
N PHE A 85 -6.00 -13.12 0.45
CA PHE A 85 -4.55 -13.11 0.54
C PHE A 85 -4.15 -13.69 1.90
N VAL A 86 -3.23 -14.64 1.87
CA VAL A 86 -2.57 -15.14 3.07
C VAL A 86 -1.15 -14.61 3.07
N ASN A 87 -0.74 -14.06 4.20
CA ASN A 87 0.63 -13.58 4.35
C ASN A 87 1.54 -14.79 4.48
N GLU A 88 2.28 -15.08 3.44
CA GLU A 88 3.45 -15.95 3.50
C GLU A 88 4.69 -15.06 3.45
N THR A 89 5.77 -15.48 4.06
CA THR A 89 7.03 -14.73 4.06
C THR A 89 7.54 -14.58 2.64
N LEU A 90 7.24 -13.46 2.02
CA LEU A 90 7.79 -13.06 0.73
C LEU A 90 9.17 -12.47 1.00
N GLY A 91 10.18 -13.01 0.45
CA GLY A 91 11.60 -12.72 0.66
C GLY A 91 11.97 -11.33 1.18
N THR A 92 13.10 -11.23 1.81
CA THR A 92 13.58 -9.98 2.45
C THR A 92 13.74 -8.85 1.44
N VAL A 93 13.02 -7.75 1.66
CA VAL A 93 13.29 -6.49 0.96
C VAL A 93 14.70 -6.01 1.33
N PRO A 94 15.53 -5.60 0.37
CA PRO A 94 16.83 -5.03 0.68
C PRO A 94 16.71 -3.87 1.65
N PRO A 95 17.65 -3.73 2.59
CA PRO A 95 17.59 -2.67 3.59
C PRO A 95 17.60 -1.28 2.95
N SER A 96 16.82 -0.36 3.52
CA SER A 96 16.94 1.06 3.24
C SER A 96 18.38 1.52 3.47
N PRO A 97 18.94 2.43 2.62
CA PRO A 97 20.32 2.86 2.73
C PRO A 97 20.70 3.55 4.05
N ALA A 98 19.73 3.99 4.84
CA ALA A 98 19.96 4.51 6.18
C ALA A 98 19.67 3.44 7.22
N ALA A 99 20.68 2.68 7.60
CA ALA A 99 20.53 1.60 8.58
C ALA A 99 20.09 2.13 9.95
N ASP A 100 18.95 1.67 10.42
CA ASP A 100 18.59 1.77 11.83
C ASP A 100 19.60 0.99 12.67
N LYS A 101 19.94 1.48 13.88
CA LYS A 101 20.82 0.79 14.82
C LYS A 101 20.34 -0.63 15.19
N LYS A 102 19.07 -0.92 14.99
CA LYS A 102 18.42 -2.22 15.22
C LYS A 102 18.19 -3.03 13.94
N GLY A 103 18.66 -2.52 12.82
CA GLY A 103 18.49 -3.13 11.52
C GLY A 103 17.54 -2.35 10.60
N PRO A 104 17.55 -2.66 9.31
CA PRO A 104 16.93 -1.82 8.28
C PRO A 104 15.41 -1.71 8.39
N ASN A 105 14.73 -2.78 8.81
CA ASN A 105 13.28 -2.88 8.84
C ASN A 105 12.76 -2.93 10.29
N ALA A 106 13.47 -2.26 11.21
CA ALA A 106 13.12 -2.29 12.62
C ALA A 106 11.81 -1.55 12.89
N ALA A 107 10.85 -2.26 13.46
CA ALA A 107 9.63 -1.67 14.00
C ALA A 107 9.87 -1.09 15.38
N TRP A 108 9.26 0.07 15.61
CA TRP A 108 9.35 0.79 16.88
C TRP A 108 7.96 1.10 17.43
N VAL A 109 7.79 0.86 18.74
CA VAL A 109 6.54 1.12 19.46
C VAL A 109 6.85 1.83 20.76
N LYS A 110 6.25 2.99 20.99
CA LYS A 110 6.43 3.80 22.22
C LYS A 110 7.91 4.02 22.59
N GLY A 111 8.73 4.29 21.57
CA GLY A 111 10.18 4.56 21.75
C GLY A 111 11.04 3.32 21.93
N LYS A 112 10.48 2.11 21.85
CA LYS A 112 11.20 0.85 22.02
C LYS A 112 11.20 0.04 20.73
N PHE A 113 12.32 -0.60 20.43
CA PHE A 113 12.39 -1.60 19.38
C PHE A 113 11.40 -2.74 19.67
N SER A 114 10.61 -3.12 18.68
CA SER A 114 9.60 -4.17 18.79
C SER A 114 10.04 -5.44 18.07
N ARG A 115 10.20 -5.36 16.76
CA ARG A 115 10.54 -6.52 15.90
C ARG A 115 11.18 -6.05 14.60
N GLN A 116 11.73 -6.98 13.82
CA GLN A 116 12.00 -6.77 12.40
C GLN A 116 10.71 -7.01 11.61
N LEU A 117 10.45 -6.15 10.64
CA LEU A 117 9.34 -6.31 9.70
C LEU A 117 9.82 -7.02 8.43
N THR A 118 8.98 -7.85 7.88
CA THR A 118 9.03 -8.19 6.46
C THR A 118 8.31 -7.07 5.72
N LEU A 119 8.99 -6.41 4.80
CA LEU A 119 8.42 -5.34 3.99
C LEU A 119 8.15 -5.83 2.57
N VAL A 120 7.06 -5.37 2.00
CA VAL A 120 6.73 -5.55 0.58
C VAL A 120 6.78 -4.19 -0.12
N LYS A 121 7.17 -4.23 -1.39
CA LYS A 121 7.18 -3.04 -2.24
C LYS A 121 5.79 -2.79 -2.79
N ILE A 122 5.42 -1.53 -2.79
CA ILE A 122 4.27 -1.02 -3.52
C ILE A 122 4.69 0.21 -4.30
N VAL A 123 3.89 0.62 -5.25
CA VAL A 123 4.08 1.89 -5.95
C VAL A 123 3.12 2.91 -5.36
N ASP A 124 3.64 4.07 -5.00
CA ASP A 124 2.87 5.17 -4.46
C ASP A 124 2.13 5.94 -5.58
N ILE A 125 1.35 6.96 -5.19
CA ILE A 125 0.60 7.79 -6.15
C ILE A 125 1.50 8.56 -7.12
N LYS A 126 2.78 8.74 -6.78
CA LYS A 126 3.78 9.41 -7.64
C LYS A 126 4.54 8.43 -8.54
N LEU A 127 4.18 7.14 -8.47
CA LEU A 127 4.88 6.05 -9.12
C LEU A 127 6.30 5.81 -8.57
N GLU A 128 6.52 6.18 -7.31
CA GLU A 128 7.74 5.90 -6.57
C GLU A 128 7.56 4.64 -5.72
N ILE A 129 8.67 3.97 -5.41
CA ILE A 129 8.61 2.74 -4.60
C ILE A 129 8.44 3.11 -3.13
N GLU A 130 7.34 2.65 -2.56
CA GLU A 130 7.07 2.66 -1.14
C GLU A 130 7.13 1.26 -0.55
N HIS A 131 7.16 1.18 0.77
CA HIS A 131 7.19 -0.08 1.50
C HIS A 131 6.08 -0.14 2.54
N ILE A 132 5.44 -1.30 2.65
CA ILE A 132 4.48 -1.59 3.72
C ILE A 132 4.86 -2.89 4.42
N ALA A 133 4.41 -3.06 5.66
CA ALA A 133 4.60 -4.33 6.34
C ALA A 133 3.76 -5.43 5.66
N GLU A 134 4.34 -6.60 5.50
CA GLU A 134 3.71 -7.74 4.83
C GLU A 134 2.35 -8.11 5.44
N ASP A 135 2.24 -8.05 6.78
CA ASP A 135 1.00 -8.34 7.50
C ASP A 135 -0.14 -7.34 7.22
N THR A 136 0.17 -6.20 6.61
CA THR A 136 -0.81 -5.21 6.18
C THR A 136 -1.15 -5.28 4.69
N LEU A 137 -0.45 -6.08 3.92
CA LEU A 137 -0.62 -6.17 2.47
C LEU A 137 -2.01 -6.64 2.07
N ALA A 138 -2.45 -7.80 2.58
CA ALA A 138 -3.74 -8.36 2.23
C ALA A 138 -4.91 -7.42 2.58
N PRO A 139 -5.02 -6.87 3.79
CA PRO A 139 -6.07 -5.91 4.10
C PRO A 139 -6.00 -4.62 3.28
N TYR A 140 -4.81 -4.15 2.94
CA TYR A 140 -4.66 -2.98 2.05
C TYR A 140 -5.18 -3.27 0.64
N LEU A 141 -4.88 -4.45 0.10
CA LEU A 141 -5.39 -4.86 -1.21
C LEU A 141 -6.91 -5.00 -1.22
N ASP A 142 -7.48 -5.57 -0.17
CA ASP A 142 -8.92 -5.67 -0.02
C ASP A 142 -9.57 -4.27 0.02
N LEU A 143 -8.96 -3.34 0.75
CA LEU A 143 -9.40 -1.95 0.82
C LEU A 143 -9.31 -1.26 -0.55
N ALA A 144 -8.14 -1.36 -1.22
CA ALA A 144 -7.91 -0.74 -2.52
C ALA A 144 -8.83 -1.31 -3.61
N ALA A 145 -9.06 -2.63 -3.61
CA ALA A 145 -9.98 -3.28 -4.52
C ALA A 145 -11.43 -2.82 -4.32
N ALA A 146 -11.87 -2.71 -3.07
CA ALA A 146 -13.21 -2.21 -2.73
C ALA A 146 -13.36 -0.75 -3.14
N GLY A 147 -12.36 0.10 -2.91
CA GLY A 147 -12.33 1.47 -3.39
C GLY A 147 -12.43 1.56 -4.91
N GLY A 148 -11.66 0.75 -5.63
CA GLY A 148 -11.71 0.70 -7.09
C GLY A 148 -13.08 0.31 -7.63
N VAL A 149 -13.81 -0.61 -6.97
CA VAL A 149 -15.20 -0.94 -7.31
C VAL A 149 -16.13 0.25 -7.10
N ALA A 150 -15.89 1.04 -6.06
CA ALA A 150 -16.65 2.25 -5.76
C ALA A 150 -16.23 3.48 -6.60
N GLY A 151 -15.22 3.33 -7.46
CA GLY A 151 -14.72 4.43 -8.31
C GLY A 151 -13.82 5.43 -7.58
N VAL A 152 -13.25 5.04 -6.44
CA VAL A 152 -12.30 5.86 -5.69
C VAL A 152 -10.91 5.22 -5.69
N GLU A 153 -9.88 6.06 -5.69
CA GLU A 153 -8.49 5.64 -5.66
C GLU A 153 -7.97 5.61 -4.22
N VAL A 154 -7.58 4.43 -3.75
CA VAL A 154 -6.93 4.25 -2.45
C VAL A 154 -5.43 4.07 -2.69
N ALA A 155 -4.76 5.18 -2.97
CA ALA A 155 -3.32 5.20 -3.25
C ALA A 155 -2.52 5.72 -2.06
N ILE A 156 -1.40 5.08 -1.78
CA ILE A 156 -0.51 5.44 -0.67
C ILE A 156 0.42 6.57 -1.11
N ASN A 157 0.63 7.55 -0.22
CA ASN A 157 1.70 8.54 -0.32
C ASN A 157 2.92 8.16 0.53
N SER A 158 2.69 7.44 1.63
CA SER A 158 3.76 7.00 2.52
C SER A 158 3.30 5.79 3.33
N GLY A 159 4.15 4.78 3.40
CA GLY A 159 3.96 3.55 4.15
C GLY A 159 4.92 3.44 5.34
N PHE A 160 5.73 2.38 5.36
CA PHE A 160 6.73 2.18 6.40
C PHE A 160 7.79 3.27 6.37
N ARG A 161 8.20 3.70 7.56
CA ARG A 161 9.22 4.73 7.73
C ARG A 161 10.28 4.24 8.70
N SER A 162 11.54 4.23 8.29
CA SER A 162 12.65 3.84 9.16
C SER A 162 12.90 4.84 10.30
N TYR A 163 13.62 4.43 11.33
CA TYR A 163 13.96 5.32 12.44
C TYR A 163 14.76 6.56 11.96
N PRO A 164 15.78 6.45 11.11
CA PRO A 164 16.51 7.62 10.59
C PRO A 164 15.63 8.57 9.79
N GLU A 165 14.70 8.06 9.00
CA GLU A 165 13.76 8.91 8.25
C GLU A 165 12.82 9.67 9.19
N GLN A 166 12.26 9.00 10.18
CA GLN A 166 11.44 9.66 11.19
C GLN A 166 12.23 10.69 11.98
N GLN A 167 13.50 10.41 12.31
CA GLN A 167 14.38 11.36 12.97
C GLN A 167 14.58 12.62 12.11
N ARG A 168 14.84 12.45 10.81
CA ARG A 168 14.99 13.58 9.88
C ARG A 168 13.73 14.44 9.83
N LEU A 169 12.55 13.82 9.75
CA LEU A 169 11.28 14.54 9.73
C LEU A 169 11.04 15.28 11.05
N TYR A 170 11.28 14.64 12.17
CA TYR A 170 11.12 15.23 13.48
C TYR A 170 12.08 16.40 13.71
N ASP A 171 13.35 16.26 13.33
CA ASP A 171 14.36 17.33 13.46
C ASP A 171 14.02 18.53 12.58
N GLY A 172 13.57 18.30 11.33
CA GLY A 172 13.12 19.35 10.44
C GLY A 172 11.93 20.12 11.01
N TYR A 173 10.92 19.39 11.50
CA TYR A 173 9.76 19.97 12.19
C TYR A 173 10.18 20.79 13.42
N ARG A 174 11.03 20.21 14.31
CA ARG A 174 11.47 20.87 15.54
C ARG A 174 12.27 22.16 15.28
N LYS A 175 13.01 22.19 14.18
CA LYS A 175 13.82 23.35 13.77
C LYS A 175 13.02 24.37 12.94
N GLY A 176 11.76 24.09 12.63
CA GLY A 176 10.93 24.96 11.79
C GLY A 176 11.43 25.06 10.35
N VAL A 177 12.07 24.00 9.83
CA VAL A 177 12.58 24.02 8.45
C VAL A 177 11.38 24.02 7.48
N PRO A 178 11.33 24.94 6.50
CA PRO A 178 10.26 24.96 5.52
C PRO A 178 10.08 23.60 4.82
N GLY A 179 8.83 23.16 4.65
CA GLY A 179 8.50 21.88 4.03
C GLY A 179 8.46 20.68 5.00
N PHE A 180 8.81 20.88 6.29
CA PHE A 180 8.63 19.87 7.32
C PHE A 180 7.40 20.17 8.17
N ASN A 181 6.43 19.26 8.13
CA ASN A 181 5.21 19.33 8.92
C ASN A 181 5.39 18.70 10.31
N LEU A 182 4.34 18.76 11.12
CA LEU A 182 4.27 18.07 12.40
C LEU A 182 4.69 16.60 12.23
N ALA A 183 5.64 16.16 13.03
CA ALA A 183 6.14 14.79 13.00
C ALA A 183 6.26 14.22 14.41
N ALA A 184 5.84 12.99 14.58
CA ALA A 184 5.99 12.26 15.84
C ALA A 184 7.47 12.06 16.18
N LYS A 185 7.75 11.99 17.49
CA LYS A 185 9.10 11.65 17.97
C LYS A 185 9.54 10.28 17.43
N PRO A 186 10.79 10.13 17.00
CA PRO A 186 11.31 8.84 16.55
C PRO A 186 11.06 7.71 17.57
N GLY A 187 10.62 6.58 17.05
CA GLY A 187 10.19 5.43 17.85
C GLY A 187 8.73 5.47 18.30
N SER A 188 7.99 6.57 18.02
CA SER A 188 6.59 6.72 18.44
C SER A 188 5.60 6.88 17.27
N SER A 189 6.09 6.92 16.03
CA SER A 189 5.26 6.95 14.83
C SER A 189 4.73 5.57 14.48
N GLN A 190 3.47 5.46 14.10
CA GLN A 190 2.88 4.21 13.63
C GLN A 190 3.38 3.80 12.24
N HIS A 191 3.94 4.71 11.46
CA HIS A 191 4.71 4.37 10.26
C HIS A 191 5.93 3.52 10.60
N GLN A 192 6.59 3.79 11.74
CA GLN A 192 7.70 2.97 12.21
C GLN A 192 7.26 1.63 12.80
N ASN A 193 6.01 1.51 13.21
CA ASN A 193 5.41 0.24 13.61
C ASN A 193 4.98 -0.61 12.40
N GLY A 194 4.96 -0.02 11.21
CA GLY A 194 4.56 -0.67 9.96
C GLY A 194 3.05 -0.81 9.77
N ILE A 195 2.24 -0.11 10.56
CA ILE A 195 0.77 -0.19 10.49
C ILE A 195 0.10 1.07 9.96
N ALA A 196 0.84 2.16 9.77
CA ALA A 196 0.28 3.42 9.28
C ALA A 196 0.51 3.62 7.79
N PHE A 197 -0.48 4.23 7.16
CA PHE A 197 -0.55 4.54 5.75
C PHE A 197 -1.01 5.99 5.59
N ASP A 198 -0.23 6.80 4.89
CA ASP A 198 -0.72 8.09 4.42
C ASP A 198 -1.35 7.88 3.04
N ILE A 199 -2.66 7.96 2.96
CA ILE A 199 -3.44 7.77 1.72
C ILE A 199 -3.69 9.14 1.06
N ALA A 200 -3.64 9.18 -0.26
CA ALA A 200 -3.82 10.39 -1.03
C ALA A 200 -5.29 10.87 -0.98
N VAL A 201 -5.56 11.84 -0.14
CA VAL A 201 -6.87 12.47 0.05
C VAL A 201 -6.74 14.00 0.10
N PRO A 202 -6.36 14.66 -1.01
CA PRO A 202 -6.11 16.10 -1.01
C PRO A 202 -7.37 16.87 -0.54
N GLY A 203 -7.17 17.74 0.45
CA GLY A 203 -8.25 18.54 1.03
C GLY A 203 -9.05 17.84 2.14
N GLY A 204 -8.95 16.54 2.30
CA GLY A 204 -9.71 15.80 3.31
C GLY A 204 -11.20 15.73 2.99
N ALA A 205 -12.05 16.15 3.92
CA ALA A 205 -13.51 16.13 3.78
C ALA A 205 -14.01 16.79 2.47
N GLY A 206 -14.91 16.09 1.77
CA GLY A 206 -15.35 16.45 0.43
C GLY A 206 -14.49 15.86 -0.70
N ASN A 207 -13.35 15.24 -0.37
CA ASN A 207 -12.62 14.42 -1.32
C ASN A 207 -13.29 13.05 -1.42
N PRO A 208 -13.64 12.55 -2.62
CA PRO A 208 -14.38 11.29 -2.76
C PRO A 208 -13.70 10.08 -2.09
N THR A 209 -12.36 10.00 -2.18
CA THR A 209 -11.61 8.92 -1.53
C THR A 209 -11.67 9.04 -0.01
N TYR A 210 -11.52 10.26 0.54
CA TYR A 210 -11.62 10.48 1.98
C TYR A 210 -13.00 10.12 2.52
N ASP A 211 -14.05 10.62 1.86
CA ASP A 211 -15.44 10.39 2.28
C ASP A 211 -15.77 8.89 2.23
N TRP A 212 -15.33 8.21 1.19
CA TRP A 212 -15.48 6.76 1.07
C TRP A 212 -14.70 6.01 2.16
N LEU A 213 -13.45 6.39 2.42
CA LEU A 213 -12.62 5.77 3.46
C LEU A 213 -13.24 5.92 4.84
N THR A 214 -13.81 7.08 5.18
CA THR A 214 -14.44 7.30 6.48
C THR A 214 -15.60 6.33 6.73
N GLU A 215 -16.28 5.88 5.69
CA GLU A 215 -17.40 4.95 5.77
C GLU A 215 -16.97 3.48 5.66
N HIS A 216 -15.95 3.18 4.85
CA HIS A 216 -15.67 1.80 4.45
C HIS A 216 -14.37 1.23 5.05
N ALA A 217 -13.34 2.05 5.28
CA ALA A 217 -12.03 1.58 5.73
C ALA A 217 -12.06 0.73 7.02
N PRO A 218 -12.91 1.00 8.02
CA PRO A 218 -13.00 0.16 9.22
C PRO A 218 -13.40 -1.29 8.95
N ARG A 219 -14.19 -1.54 7.90
CA ARG A 219 -14.56 -2.91 7.51
C ARG A 219 -13.38 -3.73 6.97
N HIS A 220 -12.32 -3.03 6.54
CA HIS A 220 -11.05 -3.60 6.08
C HIS A 220 -9.95 -3.53 7.15
N GLY A 221 -10.30 -3.10 8.37
CA GLY A 221 -9.36 -3.04 9.49
C GLY A 221 -8.59 -1.73 9.60
N PHE A 222 -8.89 -0.71 8.79
CA PHE A 222 -8.23 0.59 8.84
C PHE A 222 -9.06 1.63 9.57
N VAL A 223 -8.40 2.42 10.40
CA VAL A 223 -9.02 3.49 11.18
C VAL A 223 -8.20 4.76 11.13
N ARG A 224 -8.84 5.90 11.22
CA ARG A 224 -8.19 7.19 11.42
C ARG A 224 -7.93 7.40 12.90
N THR A 225 -6.68 7.70 13.27
CA THR A 225 -6.28 7.85 14.68
C THR A 225 -5.69 9.22 14.99
N VAL A 226 -5.34 10.01 13.96
CA VAL A 226 -4.74 11.33 14.13
C VAL A 226 -5.71 12.41 13.67
N ASN A 227 -6.10 13.27 14.62
CA ASN A 227 -6.90 14.44 14.28
C ASN A 227 -6.08 15.41 13.40
N LYS A 228 -6.72 16.09 12.45
CA LYS A 228 -6.11 17.01 11.48
C LYS A 228 -5.21 16.36 10.41
N GLU A 229 -5.10 15.03 10.39
CA GLU A 229 -4.41 14.28 9.35
C GLU A 229 -5.42 13.40 8.60
N PRO A 230 -6.17 13.93 7.64
CA PRO A 230 -7.17 13.16 6.90
C PRO A 230 -6.54 12.03 6.08
N TRP A 231 -5.28 12.14 5.75
CA TRP A 231 -4.50 11.13 5.01
C TRP A 231 -4.04 9.97 5.88
N HIS A 232 -3.94 10.14 7.23
CA HIS A 232 -3.32 9.15 8.12
C HIS A 232 -4.30 8.06 8.58
N TRP A 233 -4.05 6.84 8.13
CA TRP A 233 -4.86 5.66 8.44
C TRP A 233 -3.99 4.56 9.05
N GLU A 234 -4.48 3.89 10.09
CA GLU A 234 -3.77 2.82 10.76
C GLU A 234 -4.52 1.49 10.62
N TYR A 235 -3.78 0.44 10.31
CA TYR A 235 -4.31 -0.91 10.35
C TYR A 235 -4.37 -1.41 11.81
N ASP A 236 -5.55 -1.34 12.39
CA ASP A 236 -5.85 -1.79 13.77
C ASP A 236 -7.20 -2.51 13.78
N LYS A 237 -7.16 -3.84 13.68
CA LYS A 237 -8.37 -4.67 13.64
C LYS A 237 -9.25 -4.49 14.87
N ALA A 238 -8.67 -4.27 16.04
CA ALA A 238 -9.42 -4.17 17.28
C ALA A 238 -10.21 -2.86 17.33
N LYS A 239 -9.55 -1.73 17.03
CA LYS A 239 -10.21 -0.44 16.92
C LYS A 239 -11.22 -0.42 15.78
N ALA A 240 -10.89 -1.00 14.64
CA ALA A 240 -11.79 -1.10 13.49
C ALA A 240 -13.08 -1.88 13.84
N ALA A 241 -12.95 -3.00 14.53
CA ALA A 241 -14.12 -3.78 14.97
C ALA A 241 -15.03 -2.98 15.92
N VAL A 242 -14.45 -2.20 16.84
CA VAL A 242 -15.21 -1.30 17.71
C VAL A 242 -15.92 -0.22 16.88
N ALA A 243 -15.23 0.38 15.92
CA ALA A 243 -15.82 1.39 15.04
C ALA A 243 -16.99 0.82 14.22
N VAL A 244 -16.83 -0.40 13.67
CA VAL A 244 -17.90 -1.12 12.95
C VAL A 244 -19.10 -1.34 13.85
N ALA A 245 -18.89 -1.85 15.06
CA ALA A 245 -19.97 -2.14 16.00
C ALA A 245 -20.72 -0.88 16.47
N ALA A 246 -20.00 0.21 16.65
CA ALA A 246 -20.57 1.49 17.12
C ALA A 246 -21.15 2.35 15.99
N HIS A 247 -21.01 1.94 14.73
CA HIS A 247 -21.35 2.78 13.56
C HIS A 247 -20.69 4.17 13.60
N THR A 248 -19.47 4.26 14.14
CA THR A 248 -18.74 5.52 14.36
C THR A 248 -17.75 5.79 13.22
N PHE A 249 -18.22 5.70 11.98
CA PHE A 249 -17.39 5.90 10.79
C PHE A 249 -17.40 7.32 10.26
N LYS A 250 -18.04 8.26 10.91
CA LYS A 250 -18.24 9.59 10.37
C LYS A 250 -17.02 10.48 10.61
N GLU A 251 -16.89 11.43 9.77
CA GLU A 251 -15.87 12.43 9.56
C GLU A 251 -15.19 13.05 10.80
N SER A 252 -15.92 13.16 11.91
CA SER A 252 -15.43 13.71 13.18
C SER A 252 -14.82 12.67 14.11
N ASN A 253 -14.89 11.39 13.79
CA ASN A 253 -14.52 10.33 14.70
C ASN A 253 -13.12 9.81 14.43
N VAL A 254 -12.14 10.49 15.03
CA VAL A 254 -10.83 9.92 15.24
C VAL A 254 -10.95 8.89 16.35
N ILE A 255 -10.64 7.65 16.03
CA ILE A 255 -10.66 6.56 17.00
C ILE A 255 -9.31 6.55 17.71
N VAL A 256 -9.31 6.96 18.97
CA VAL A 256 -8.11 7.07 19.81
C VAL A 256 -7.89 5.79 20.62
#